data_4cdf219e5571e499ff3af91e1a933589
#
_entry.id   4cdf219e5571e499ff3af91e1a933589
#
_cell.length_a   1.000
_cell.length_b   1.000
_cell.length_c   1.000
_cell.angle_alpha   90.00
_cell.angle_beta   90.00
_cell.angle_gamma   90.00
#
_symmetry.space_group_name_H-M   'P 1'
#
loop_
_entity.id
_entity.type
_entity.pdbx_description
1 polymer ?
#
loop_
_entity_poly.entity_id
_entity_poly.type
_entity_poly.pdbx_seq_one_letter_code
_entity_poly.pdbx_strand_id
1 'polypeptide(L)'
;LCKQLNLEYGEELLDNDGCLKGTNLYCFTEGNLYVMNKLKEFNLFVKDEKLEHSYPHDWRTKTPVFYKLTKQFFVDLNLLKDGVNNQLSKVEFNHSRYYNRLKSMMGNRKLWCLSRQRSWGLPLAVFLKEGEVFMPKDLQNHVMNLVEENGSNVWFNKNSEDLLPEKYKNMGLVKCEYTVDVWFDSGTSWHSVLNDKQADVYLEGSDQHRGWFQSSLLTSVMYHSKAPYKKLVTHGFVLDSNGQKMSKSLGNVVDPLDVSKKYNTDVLRLSLLSVDYVNDVKMGDGLFKT
;
A
#
# COMPACT_ATOMS: atom_id res chain seq x y z
N LEU A 1 18.64 13.53 0.04
CA LEU A 1 19.76 14.40 0.42
C LEU A 1 21.10 13.70 0.24
N CYS A 2 21.37 12.53 0.86
CA CYS A 2 22.68 11.83 0.74
C CYS A 2 23.06 11.54 -0.71
N LYS A 3 22.13 11.04 -1.55
CA LYS A 3 22.40 10.87 -3.00
C LYS A 3 22.73 12.18 -3.73
N GLN A 4 22.06 13.29 -3.35
CA GLN A 4 22.32 14.61 -3.95
C GLN A 4 23.70 15.17 -3.57
N LEU A 5 24.19 14.80 -2.38
CA LEU A 5 25.45 15.25 -1.82
C LEU A 5 26.58 14.26 -2.02
N ASN A 6 26.37 13.15 -2.74
CA ASN A 6 27.30 12.05 -2.90
C ASN A 6 27.92 11.55 -1.57
N LEU A 7 27.12 11.53 -0.51
CA LEU A 7 27.54 10.98 0.78
C LEU A 7 27.36 9.47 0.78
N GLU A 8 28.36 8.76 1.28
CA GLU A 8 28.26 7.34 1.55
C GLU A 8 27.27 7.07 2.68
N TYR A 9 26.46 6.04 2.54
CA TYR A 9 25.63 5.55 3.63
C TYR A 9 26.53 4.76 4.57
N GLY A 10 26.54 5.14 5.85
CA GLY A 10 27.16 4.34 6.88
C GLY A 10 26.53 2.94 6.99
N GLU A 11 27.20 2.05 7.71
CA GLU A 11 26.61 0.75 8.03
C GLU A 11 25.35 0.90 8.87
N GLU A 12 24.41 0.00 8.65
CA GLU A 12 23.20 -0.03 9.45
C GLU A 12 23.50 -0.49 10.87
N LEU A 13 23.13 0.32 11.86
CA LEU A 13 23.46 0.08 13.26
C LEU A 13 22.42 -0.77 14.01
N LEU A 14 21.20 -0.90 13.46
CA LEU A 14 20.12 -1.64 14.10
C LEU A 14 19.88 -2.99 13.42
N ASP A 15 19.56 -4.00 14.20
CA ASP A 15 19.04 -5.28 13.73
C ASP A 15 17.52 -5.20 13.43
N ASN A 16 16.89 -6.34 13.17
CA ASN A 16 15.45 -6.38 12.83
C ASN A 16 14.54 -6.12 14.02
N ASP A 17 15.03 -6.34 15.24
CA ASP A 17 14.29 -6.17 16.47
C ASP A 17 14.47 -4.77 17.09
N GLY A 18 15.24 -3.91 16.41
CA GLY A 18 15.52 -2.55 16.86
C GLY A 18 16.61 -2.47 17.91
N CYS A 19 17.40 -3.51 18.09
CA CYS A 19 18.57 -3.51 18.96
C CYS A 19 19.83 -3.07 18.19
N LEU A 20 20.79 -2.50 18.89
CA LEU A 20 22.10 -2.20 18.31
C LEU A 20 22.79 -3.50 17.92
N LYS A 21 23.27 -3.58 16.67
CA LYS A 21 23.93 -4.78 16.11
C LYS A 21 25.04 -5.28 17.03
N GLY A 22 25.04 -6.59 17.27
CA GLY A 22 26.00 -7.25 18.17
C GLY A 22 25.71 -7.05 19.66
N THR A 23 24.55 -6.49 20.00
CA THR A 23 24.09 -6.31 21.38
C THR A 23 22.62 -6.67 21.51
N ASN A 24 22.12 -6.73 22.75
CA ASN A 24 20.67 -6.84 23.04
C ASN A 24 20.10 -5.50 23.53
N LEU A 25 20.76 -4.39 23.21
CA LEU A 25 20.38 -3.06 23.71
C LEU A 25 19.36 -2.43 22.76
N TYR A 26 18.12 -2.30 23.22
CA TYR A 26 17.03 -1.70 22.43
C TYR A 26 17.25 -0.19 22.23
N CYS A 27 17.08 0.29 20.99
CA CYS A 27 17.46 1.64 20.57
C CYS A 27 16.77 2.78 21.34
N PHE A 28 15.54 2.56 21.86
CA PHE A 28 14.81 3.59 22.61
C PHE A 28 15.08 3.60 24.12
N THR A 29 15.84 2.68 24.63
CA THR A 29 16.14 2.55 26.06
C THR A 29 17.66 2.52 26.28
N GLU A 30 18.20 1.38 26.62
CA GLU A 30 19.64 1.19 26.93
C GLU A 30 20.55 1.53 25.74
N GLY A 31 20.04 1.35 24.50
CA GLY A 31 20.77 1.67 23.28
C GLY A 31 21.13 3.15 23.16
N ASN A 32 20.21 4.06 23.53
CA ASN A 32 20.49 5.49 23.54
C ASN A 32 21.61 5.86 24.52
N LEU A 33 21.57 5.30 25.73
CA LEU A 33 22.60 5.54 26.75
C LEU A 33 23.97 4.99 26.29
N TYR A 34 23.97 3.79 25.69
CA TYR A 34 25.17 3.20 25.13
C TYR A 34 25.80 4.08 24.05
N VAL A 35 25.00 4.58 23.08
CA VAL A 35 25.48 5.47 22.03
C VAL A 35 26.05 6.77 22.59
N MET A 36 25.33 7.40 23.53
CA MET A 36 25.82 8.62 24.19
C MET A 36 27.16 8.41 24.90
N ASN A 37 27.30 7.29 25.60
CA ASN A 37 28.55 6.97 26.29
C ASN A 37 29.70 6.73 25.29
N LYS A 38 29.42 6.03 24.17
CA LYS A 38 30.41 5.86 23.11
C LYS A 38 30.82 7.19 22.47
N LEU A 39 29.90 8.09 22.22
CA LEU A 39 30.22 9.44 21.72
C LEU A 39 31.11 10.22 22.70
N LYS A 40 30.90 10.06 24.02
CA LYS A 40 31.76 10.67 25.05
C LYS A 40 33.17 10.03 25.04
N GLU A 41 33.25 8.71 24.98
CA GLU A 41 34.53 7.98 24.88
C GLU A 41 35.38 8.45 23.69
N PHE A 42 34.74 8.73 22.55
CA PHE A 42 35.41 9.19 21.33
C PHE A 42 35.59 10.71 21.25
N ASN A 43 35.22 11.46 22.29
CA ASN A 43 35.21 12.94 22.29
C ASN A 43 34.37 13.58 21.17
N LEU A 44 33.32 12.90 20.75
CA LEU A 44 32.37 13.36 19.73
C LEU A 44 31.03 13.86 20.30
N PHE A 45 30.86 13.77 21.62
CA PHE A 45 29.65 14.23 22.29
C PHE A 45 29.66 15.75 22.45
N VAL A 46 28.65 16.41 21.90
CA VAL A 46 28.53 17.88 21.94
C VAL A 46 27.56 18.29 23.04
N LYS A 47 26.32 17.81 22.99
CA LYS A 47 25.25 18.20 23.90
C LYS A 47 24.11 17.20 23.89
N ASP A 48 23.40 17.11 25.01
CA ASP A 48 22.15 16.38 25.18
C ASP A 48 21.07 17.32 25.69
N GLU A 49 19.88 17.27 25.10
CA GLU A 49 18.72 18.07 25.51
C GLU A 49 17.46 17.21 25.45
N LYS A 50 16.55 17.43 26.39
CA LYS A 50 15.20 16.86 26.31
C LYS A 50 14.38 17.67 25.31
N LEU A 51 13.84 16.97 24.31
CA LEU A 51 12.94 17.54 23.33
C LEU A 51 11.57 16.87 23.43
N GLU A 52 10.55 17.65 23.70
CA GLU A 52 9.16 17.20 23.67
C GLU A 52 8.59 17.46 22.28
N HIS A 53 8.24 16.39 21.57
CA HIS A 53 7.71 16.47 20.20
C HIS A 53 6.78 15.30 19.89
N SER A 54 5.96 15.45 18.85
CA SER A 54 5.16 14.34 18.32
C SER A 54 6.05 13.28 17.67
N TYR A 55 5.89 12.02 18.07
CA TYR A 55 6.66 10.90 17.54
C TYR A 55 5.73 9.82 16.98
N PRO A 56 6.03 9.21 15.81
CA PRO A 56 5.18 8.19 15.22
C PRO A 56 5.19 6.90 16.05
N HIS A 57 4.00 6.37 16.31
CA HIS A 57 3.80 5.10 17.00
C HIS A 57 3.02 4.14 16.10
N ASP A 58 3.28 2.86 16.24
CA ASP A 58 2.45 1.84 15.61
C ASP A 58 1.01 1.95 16.13
N TRP A 59 0.05 1.97 15.22
CA TRP A 59 -1.34 2.24 15.57
C TRP A 59 -2.01 1.11 16.38
N ARG A 60 -1.50 -0.12 16.30
CA ARG A 60 -1.99 -1.27 17.06
C ARG A 60 -1.29 -1.44 18.40
N THR A 61 0.03 -1.52 18.37
CA THR A 61 0.84 -1.78 19.59
C THR A 61 1.07 -0.53 20.43
N LYS A 62 0.86 0.67 19.84
CA LYS A 62 1.14 1.97 20.47
C LYS A 62 2.61 2.15 20.86
N THR A 63 3.51 1.34 20.34
CA THR A 63 4.95 1.45 20.55
C THR A 63 5.58 2.43 19.56
N PRO A 64 6.64 3.15 19.94
CA PRO A 64 7.34 4.02 19.01
C PRO A 64 7.98 3.22 17.89
N VAL A 65 7.96 3.76 16.67
CA VAL A 65 8.60 3.15 15.50
C VAL A 65 10.01 3.69 15.35
N PHE A 66 10.93 2.89 14.80
CA PHE A 66 12.27 3.34 14.45
C PHE A 66 12.49 3.31 12.95
N TYR A 67 13.42 4.14 12.48
CA TYR A 67 13.78 4.22 11.07
C TYR A 67 14.91 3.25 10.76
N LYS A 68 14.72 2.46 9.70
CA LYS A 68 15.69 1.48 9.24
C LYS A 68 15.78 1.49 7.72
N LEU A 69 17.00 1.41 7.19
CA LEU A 69 17.23 1.17 5.77
C LEU A 69 17.08 -0.31 5.47
N THR A 70 16.22 -0.65 4.52
CA THR A 70 15.98 -2.03 4.10
C THR A 70 15.98 -2.12 2.58
N LYS A 71 16.49 -3.24 2.04
CA LYS A 71 16.33 -3.53 0.61
C LYS A 71 14.86 -3.83 0.33
N GLN A 72 14.29 -3.14 -0.65
CA GLN A 72 12.89 -3.29 -1.01
C GLN A 72 12.76 -3.39 -2.53
N PHE A 73 11.64 -3.96 -2.99
CA PHE A 73 11.30 -4.05 -4.41
C PHE A 73 10.41 -2.87 -4.79
N PHE A 74 10.81 -2.16 -5.83
CA PHE A 74 10.10 -0.99 -6.33
C PHE A 74 9.74 -1.15 -7.80
N VAL A 75 8.58 -0.63 -8.18
CA VAL A 75 8.28 -0.31 -9.58
C VAL A 75 8.72 1.14 -9.84
N ASP A 76 9.53 1.34 -10.87
CA ASP A 76 9.83 2.69 -11.35
C ASP A 76 8.69 3.21 -12.22
N LEU A 77 7.89 4.10 -11.64
CA LEU A 77 6.72 4.68 -12.31
C LEU A 77 7.09 5.73 -13.36
N ASN A 78 8.34 6.22 -13.39
CA ASN A 78 8.77 7.13 -14.43
C ASN A 78 8.71 6.45 -15.81
N LEU A 79 8.98 5.15 -15.88
CA LEU A 79 8.90 4.35 -17.11
C LEU A 79 7.46 4.22 -17.65
N LEU A 80 6.46 4.41 -16.80
CA LEU A 80 5.04 4.26 -17.13
C LEU A 80 4.34 5.60 -17.38
N LYS A 81 4.99 6.71 -17.07
CA LYS A 81 4.37 8.03 -16.99
C LYS A 81 3.62 8.43 -18.26
N ASP A 82 4.24 8.26 -19.41
CA ASP A 82 3.64 8.63 -20.68
C ASP A 82 2.47 7.72 -21.05
N GLY A 83 2.62 6.40 -20.84
CA GLY A 83 1.55 5.42 -21.02
C GLY A 83 0.35 5.71 -20.13
N VAL A 84 0.59 5.99 -18.84
CA VAL A 84 -0.45 6.33 -17.87
C VAL A 84 -1.17 7.62 -18.27
N ASN A 85 -0.46 8.69 -18.63
CA ASN A 85 -1.05 9.95 -19.04
C ASN A 85 -1.90 9.79 -20.31
N ASN A 86 -1.40 9.05 -21.28
CA ASN A 86 -2.12 8.76 -22.53
C ASN A 86 -3.41 7.98 -22.26
N GLN A 87 -3.38 6.98 -21.36
CA GLN A 87 -4.58 6.21 -21.04
C GLN A 87 -5.56 7.00 -20.17
N LEU A 88 -5.05 7.77 -19.20
CA LEU A 88 -5.89 8.59 -18.33
C LEU A 88 -6.69 9.64 -19.10
N SER A 89 -6.12 10.20 -20.19
CA SER A 89 -6.83 11.16 -21.04
C SER A 89 -8.02 10.57 -21.81
N LYS A 90 -8.12 9.25 -21.90
CA LYS A 90 -9.22 8.51 -22.57
C LYS A 90 -10.32 8.09 -21.60
N VAL A 91 -10.10 8.25 -20.30
CA VAL A 91 -11.07 7.88 -19.26
C VAL A 91 -12.05 9.01 -19.05
N GLU A 92 -13.34 8.67 -19.04
CA GLU A 92 -14.41 9.59 -18.66
C GLU A 92 -14.48 9.76 -17.13
N PHE A 93 -14.69 10.97 -16.65
CA PHE A 93 -14.87 11.28 -15.22
C PHE A 93 -16.21 11.97 -15.00
N ASN A 94 -16.89 11.63 -13.90
CA ASN A 94 -18.14 12.32 -13.54
C ASN A 94 -17.92 13.80 -13.16
N HIS A 95 -16.69 14.20 -12.85
CA HIS A 95 -16.34 15.61 -12.61
C HIS A 95 -14.86 15.88 -12.91
N SER A 96 -14.53 17.02 -13.52
CA SER A 96 -13.17 17.41 -13.93
C SER A 96 -12.16 17.49 -12.77
N ARG A 97 -12.62 17.84 -11.55
CA ARG A 97 -11.77 17.88 -10.36
C ARG A 97 -11.14 16.52 -10.05
N TYR A 98 -11.84 15.42 -10.31
CA TYR A 98 -11.35 14.07 -10.06
C TYR A 98 -10.30 13.63 -11.08
N TYR A 99 -10.47 14.02 -12.35
CA TYR A 99 -9.40 13.88 -13.34
C TYR A 99 -8.13 14.59 -12.91
N ASN A 100 -8.22 15.88 -12.56
CA ASN A 100 -7.08 16.67 -12.14
C ASN A 100 -6.40 16.11 -10.88
N ARG A 101 -7.21 15.63 -9.93
CA ARG A 101 -6.70 14.99 -8.70
C ARG A 101 -5.90 13.73 -9.01
N LEU A 102 -6.45 12.80 -9.80
CA LEU A 102 -5.76 11.55 -10.15
C LEU A 102 -4.51 11.83 -10.97
N LYS A 103 -4.58 12.71 -11.95
CA LYS A 103 -3.44 13.14 -12.76
C LYS A 103 -2.31 13.73 -11.92
N SER A 104 -2.62 14.62 -10.99
CA SER A 104 -1.63 15.21 -10.09
C SER A 104 -0.98 14.16 -9.19
N MET A 105 -1.77 13.23 -8.62
CA MET A 105 -1.26 12.15 -7.78
C MET A 105 -0.33 11.22 -8.54
N MET A 106 -0.66 10.89 -9.79
CA MET A 106 0.19 10.08 -10.67
C MET A 106 1.49 10.78 -11.05
N GLY A 107 1.40 12.08 -11.39
CA GLY A 107 2.55 12.87 -11.81
C GLY A 107 3.62 13.06 -10.73
N ASN A 108 3.22 13.07 -9.46
CA ASN A 108 4.10 13.25 -8.31
C ASN A 108 4.72 11.95 -7.77
N ARG A 109 4.20 10.80 -8.18
CA ARG A 109 4.66 9.50 -7.71
C ARG A 109 5.74 8.94 -8.63
N LYS A 110 6.95 8.75 -8.11
CA LYS A 110 8.10 8.24 -8.88
C LYS A 110 8.30 6.74 -8.71
N LEU A 111 8.05 6.24 -7.52
CA LEU A 111 8.31 4.85 -7.15
C LEU A 111 7.08 4.25 -6.45
N TRP A 112 6.85 2.97 -6.67
CA TRP A 112 5.89 2.18 -5.91
C TRP A 112 6.61 1.01 -5.24
N CYS A 113 6.76 1.07 -3.92
CA CYS A 113 7.28 -0.05 -3.15
C CYS A 113 6.26 -1.19 -3.15
N LEU A 114 6.62 -2.32 -3.75
CA LEU A 114 5.75 -3.51 -3.81
C LEU A 114 5.92 -4.43 -2.61
N SER A 115 7.13 -4.55 -2.09
CA SER A 115 7.41 -5.49 -1.00
C SER A 115 6.87 -5.01 0.34
N ARG A 116 6.37 -5.96 1.13
CA ARG A 116 5.91 -5.75 2.50
C ARG A 116 6.44 -6.87 3.40
N GLN A 117 6.78 -6.53 4.63
CA GLN A 117 7.17 -7.47 5.69
C GLN A 117 5.93 -7.75 6.54
N ARG A 118 5.05 -8.62 6.05
CA ARG A 118 3.80 -9.00 6.72
C ARG A 118 3.68 -10.52 6.80
N SER A 119 3.06 -10.99 7.87
CA SER A 119 2.75 -12.41 8.04
C SER A 119 1.51 -12.85 7.26
N TRP A 120 0.75 -11.91 6.71
CA TRP A 120 -0.43 -12.17 5.87
C TRP A 120 -0.38 -11.37 4.59
N GLY A 121 -0.63 -12.03 3.47
CA GLY A 121 -0.69 -11.44 2.12
C GLY A 121 -0.23 -12.42 1.04
N LEU A 122 -0.35 -12.04 -0.22
CA LEU A 122 0.20 -12.81 -1.32
C LEU A 122 1.73 -12.71 -1.33
N PRO A 123 2.45 -13.80 -1.65
CA PRO A 123 3.89 -13.77 -1.69
C PRO A 123 4.42 -12.91 -2.86
N LEU A 124 5.52 -12.22 -2.64
CA LEU A 124 6.35 -11.72 -3.72
C LEU A 124 7.19 -12.90 -4.26
N ALA A 125 6.59 -13.67 -5.16
CA ALA A 125 7.09 -14.97 -5.59
C ALA A 125 8.28 -14.85 -6.56
N VAL A 126 9.42 -14.38 -6.05
CA VAL A 126 10.69 -14.26 -6.79
C VAL A 126 11.81 -14.97 -6.04
N PHE A 127 12.78 -15.52 -6.79
CA PHE A 127 14.02 -16.04 -6.23
C PHE A 127 15.13 -14.99 -6.30
N LEU A 128 16.03 -15.06 -5.35
CA LEU A 128 17.21 -14.22 -5.25
C LEU A 128 18.46 -15.08 -5.40
N LYS A 129 19.42 -14.59 -6.17
CA LYS A 129 20.78 -15.09 -6.24
C LYS A 129 21.72 -13.98 -5.80
N GLU A 130 22.48 -14.20 -4.74
CA GLU A 130 23.41 -13.20 -4.17
C GLU A 130 22.70 -11.84 -3.87
N GLY A 131 21.42 -11.89 -3.52
CA GLY A 131 20.60 -10.70 -3.19
C GLY A 131 20.00 -9.98 -4.38
N GLU A 132 20.20 -10.45 -5.62
CA GLU A 132 19.60 -9.92 -6.85
C GLU A 132 18.50 -10.86 -7.38
N VAL A 133 17.50 -10.29 -8.05
CA VAL A 133 16.38 -11.08 -8.58
C VAL A 133 16.84 -12.02 -9.68
N PHE A 134 16.54 -13.29 -9.52
CA PHE A 134 16.76 -14.33 -10.51
C PHE A 134 15.43 -15.00 -10.86
N MET A 135 14.81 -14.59 -11.96
CA MET A 135 13.48 -15.09 -12.40
C MET A 135 13.41 -15.23 -13.92
N PRO A 136 14.19 -16.15 -14.55
CA PRO A 136 14.03 -16.43 -15.97
C PRO A 136 12.63 -16.94 -16.29
N LYS A 137 12.19 -16.80 -17.54
CA LYS A 137 10.79 -17.02 -17.96
C LYS A 137 10.28 -18.43 -17.67
N ASP A 138 11.10 -19.43 -17.82
CA ASP A 138 10.72 -20.81 -17.51
C ASP A 138 10.54 -21.06 -16.01
N LEU A 139 11.35 -20.39 -15.15
CA LEU A 139 11.15 -20.41 -13.70
C LEU A 139 9.87 -19.68 -13.30
N GLN A 140 9.56 -18.54 -13.94
CA GLN A 140 8.28 -17.85 -13.72
C GLN A 140 7.10 -18.78 -14.02
N ASN A 141 7.12 -19.43 -15.18
CA ASN A 141 6.06 -20.36 -15.59
C ASN A 141 5.94 -21.54 -14.60
N HIS A 142 7.06 -22.08 -14.13
CA HIS A 142 7.05 -23.14 -13.13
C HIS A 142 6.40 -22.70 -11.82
N VAL A 143 6.76 -21.51 -11.31
CA VAL A 143 6.15 -20.95 -10.08
C VAL A 143 4.66 -20.66 -10.29
N MET A 144 4.26 -20.17 -11.45
CA MET A 144 2.84 -19.96 -11.77
C MET A 144 2.06 -21.28 -11.71
N ASN A 145 2.54 -22.33 -12.34
CA ASN A 145 1.90 -23.66 -12.31
C ASN A 145 1.83 -24.21 -10.88
N LEU A 146 2.91 -24.08 -10.09
CA LEU A 146 2.93 -24.48 -8.68
C LEU A 146 1.83 -23.80 -7.86
N VAL A 147 1.67 -22.48 -8.07
CA VAL A 147 0.65 -21.69 -7.37
C VAL A 147 -0.76 -22.02 -7.88
N GLU A 148 -0.94 -22.27 -9.17
CA GLU A 148 -2.22 -22.67 -9.75
C GLU A 148 -2.69 -24.01 -9.18
N GLU A 149 -1.80 -24.98 -9.04
CA GLU A 149 -2.12 -26.33 -8.54
C GLU A 149 -2.30 -26.37 -7.01
N ASN A 150 -1.52 -25.61 -6.26
CA ASN A 150 -1.42 -25.75 -4.80
C ASN A 150 -1.90 -24.52 -4.01
N GLY A 151 -2.25 -23.43 -4.69
CA GLY A 151 -2.53 -22.15 -4.07
C GLY A 151 -1.26 -21.40 -3.64
N SER A 152 -1.39 -20.11 -3.34
CA SER A 152 -0.26 -19.23 -3.00
C SER A 152 0.47 -19.61 -1.71
N ASN A 153 -0.18 -20.35 -0.80
CA ASN A 153 0.44 -20.82 0.44
C ASN A 153 1.62 -21.76 0.22
N VAL A 154 1.70 -22.41 -0.95
CA VAL A 154 2.83 -23.29 -1.31
C VAL A 154 4.17 -22.54 -1.20
N TRP A 155 4.19 -21.24 -1.51
CA TRP A 155 5.38 -20.41 -1.42
C TRP A 155 5.92 -20.29 0.01
N PHE A 156 5.05 -20.16 0.99
CA PHE A 156 5.44 -20.01 2.38
C PHE A 156 5.75 -21.35 3.06
N ASN A 157 5.04 -22.42 2.66
CA ASN A 157 5.09 -23.73 3.33
C ASN A 157 6.27 -24.60 2.87
N LYS A 158 6.90 -24.31 1.72
CA LYS A 158 8.02 -25.09 1.18
C LYS A 158 9.33 -24.32 1.26
N ASN A 159 10.45 -25.05 1.35
CA ASN A 159 11.78 -24.48 1.24
C ASN A 159 12.11 -24.04 -0.20
N SER A 160 13.14 -23.23 -0.39
CA SER A 160 13.55 -22.77 -1.73
C SER A 160 13.80 -23.92 -2.69
N GLU A 161 14.55 -24.93 -2.28
CA GLU A 161 14.88 -26.08 -3.12
C GLU A 161 13.65 -26.91 -3.52
N ASP A 162 12.64 -27.00 -2.66
CA ASP A 162 11.38 -27.73 -2.96
C ASP A 162 10.48 -27.00 -3.94
N LEU A 163 10.69 -25.69 -4.12
CA LEU A 163 9.96 -24.85 -5.06
C LEU A 163 10.67 -24.74 -6.43
N LEU A 164 11.91 -25.22 -6.51
CA LEU A 164 12.70 -25.13 -7.73
C LEU A 164 12.55 -26.38 -8.60
N PRO A 165 12.46 -26.24 -9.93
CA PRO A 165 12.62 -27.35 -10.83
C PRO A 165 14.08 -27.86 -10.83
N GLU A 166 14.31 -29.13 -11.15
CA GLU A 166 15.62 -29.79 -11.09
C GLU A 166 16.75 -28.96 -11.71
N LYS A 167 16.45 -28.26 -12.81
CA LYS A 167 17.41 -27.40 -13.54
C LYS A 167 18.04 -26.31 -12.66
N TYR A 168 17.32 -25.83 -11.64
CA TYR A 168 17.74 -24.69 -10.80
C TYR A 168 18.12 -25.10 -9.37
N LYS A 169 17.97 -26.37 -9.01
CA LYS A 169 18.42 -26.88 -7.72
C LYS A 169 19.93 -26.74 -7.57
N ASN A 170 20.36 -26.59 -6.32
CA ASN A 170 21.77 -26.43 -5.95
C ASN A 170 22.46 -25.18 -6.56
N MET A 171 21.71 -24.21 -7.07
CA MET A 171 22.26 -22.95 -7.58
C MET A 171 22.38 -21.85 -6.50
N GLY A 172 22.05 -22.14 -5.24
CA GLY A 172 22.07 -21.17 -4.14
C GLY A 172 20.96 -20.13 -4.26
N LEU A 173 19.85 -20.48 -4.90
CA LEU A 173 18.69 -19.60 -5.03
C LEU A 173 17.88 -19.58 -3.72
N VAL A 174 17.54 -18.39 -3.25
CA VAL A 174 16.74 -18.17 -2.05
C VAL A 174 15.41 -17.52 -2.43
N LYS A 175 14.30 -18.10 -1.97
CA LYS A 175 12.99 -17.49 -2.17
C LYS A 175 12.86 -16.19 -1.40
N CYS A 176 12.16 -15.21 -1.97
CA CYS A 176 11.80 -13.99 -1.26
C CYS A 176 10.71 -14.28 -0.22
N GLU A 177 10.92 -13.84 1.02
CA GLU A 177 9.97 -14.01 2.13
C GLU A 177 8.98 -12.85 2.27
N TYR A 178 9.04 -11.87 1.38
CA TYR A 178 8.15 -10.70 1.45
C TYR A 178 6.79 -11.00 0.85
N THR A 179 5.78 -10.28 1.34
CA THR A 179 4.46 -10.22 0.72
C THR A 179 4.38 -9.03 -0.24
N VAL A 180 3.42 -9.09 -1.16
CA VAL A 180 3.12 -7.98 -2.07
C VAL A 180 2.26 -6.92 -1.36
N ASP A 181 2.39 -5.67 -1.77
CA ASP A 181 1.48 -4.60 -1.36
C ASP A 181 0.03 -4.96 -1.71
N VAL A 182 -0.87 -4.92 -0.74
CA VAL A 182 -2.31 -5.22 -0.94
C VAL A 182 -2.96 -4.38 -2.05
N TRP A 183 -2.41 -3.20 -2.34
CA TRP A 183 -2.86 -2.39 -3.47
C TRP A 183 -2.47 -2.96 -4.83
N PHE A 184 -1.48 -3.84 -4.89
CA PHE A 184 -1.18 -4.61 -6.08
C PHE A 184 -2.26 -5.69 -6.30
N ASP A 185 -2.63 -6.41 -5.24
CA ASP A 185 -3.68 -7.44 -5.30
C ASP A 185 -5.00 -6.84 -5.77
N SER A 186 -5.47 -5.78 -5.10
CA SER A 186 -6.70 -5.09 -5.51
C SER A 186 -6.57 -4.43 -6.89
N GLY A 187 -5.37 -3.95 -7.22
CA GLY A 187 -5.06 -3.34 -8.51
C GLY A 187 -5.15 -4.29 -9.70
N THR A 188 -5.04 -5.61 -9.48
CA THR A 188 -5.15 -6.63 -10.54
C THR A 188 -6.55 -7.23 -10.69
N SER A 189 -7.56 -6.69 -9.99
CA SER A 189 -8.95 -7.19 -10.06
C SER A 189 -9.55 -7.16 -11.47
N TRP A 190 -9.12 -6.23 -12.34
CA TRP A 190 -9.49 -6.21 -13.76
C TRP A 190 -9.05 -7.49 -14.50
N HIS A 191 -7.92 -8.10 -14.11
CA HIS A 191 -7.42 -9.35 -14.64
C HIS A 191 -8.17 -10.55 -14.06
N SER A 192 -8.16 -10.68 -12.73
CA SER A 192 -8.70 -11.84 -12.01
C SER A 192 -10.22 -11.96 -12.08
N VAL A 193 -10.96 -10.85 -12.15
CA VAL A 193 -12.43 -10.83 -12.12
C VAL A 193 -13.03 -10.61 -13.50
N LEU A 194 -12.46 -9.71 -14.30
CA LEU A 194 -13.00 -9.33 -15.60
C LEU A 194 -12.34 -10.06 -16.78
N ASN A 195 -11.38 -10.97 -16.52
CA ASN A 195 -10.65 -11.70 -17.54
C ASN A 195 -10.10 -10.75 -18.63
N ASP A 196 -9.34 -9.74 -18.21
CA ASP A 196 -8.72 -8.71 -19.04
C ASP A 196 -9.69 -7.78 -19.79
N LYS A 197 -10.98 -7.89 -19.54
CA LYS A 197 -11.96 -6.95 -20.10
C LYS A 197 -11.88 -5.61 -19.38
N GLN A 198 -11.93 -4.54 -20.15
CA GLN A 198 -12.05 -3.19 -19.61
C GLN A 198 -13.43 -2.99 -18.99
N ALA A 199 -13.48 -2.58 -17.73
CA ALA A 199 -14.73 -2.25 -17.04
C ALA A 199 -15.41 -1.04 -17.69
N ASP A 200 -16.72 -1.05 -17.78
CA ASP A 200 -17.46 0.13 -18.23
C ASP A 200 -17.39 1.25 -17.19
N VAL A 201 -17.54 0.92 -15.89
CA VAL A 201 -17.49 1.88 -14.80
C VAL A 201 -16.75 1.31 -13.59
N TYR A 202 -15.83 2.11 -13.01
CA TYR A 202 -15.37 1.96 -11.63
C TYR A 202 -16.05 3.04 -10.80
N LEU A 203 -16.66 2.65 -9.66
CA LEU A 203 -17.37 3.54 -8.77
C LEU A 203 -16.88 3.35 -7.35
N GLU A 204 -16.35 4.42 -6.75
CA GLU A 204 -15.85 4.43 -5.37
C GLU A 204 -15.73 5.86 -4.80
N GLY A 205 -15.37 5.93 -3.53
CA GLY A 205 -15.10 7.17 -2.83
C GLY A 205 -13.83 7.90 -3.30
N SER A 206 -13.75 9.15 -2.96
CA SER A 206 -12.68 10.05 -3.38
C SER A 206 -11.28 9.68 -2.83
N ASP A 207 -11.19 8.85 -1.78
CA ASP A 207 -9.94 8.30 -1.24
C ASP A 207 -9.28 7.29 -2.19
N GLN A 208 -10.07 6.65 -3.08
CA GLN A 208 -9.55 5.65 -4.02
C GLN A 208 -8.71 6.24 -5.16
N HIS A 209 -8.63 7.55 -5.28
CA HIS A 209 -7.62 8.19 -6.12
C HIS A 209 -6.18 7.90 -5.66
N ARG A 210 -6.00 7.62 -4.36
CA ARG A 210 -4.73 7.17 -3.78
C ARG A 210 -4.71 5.67 -3.46
N GLY A 211 -5.69 4.94 -3.91
CA GLY A 211 -5.88 3.51 -3.68
C GLY A 211 -6.19 2.76 -4.97
N TRP A 212 -7.36 2.13 -5.03
CA TRP A 212 -7.75 1.20 -6.09
C TRP A 212 -7.79 1.81 -7.50
N PHE A 213 -8.24 3.04 -7.68
CA PHE A 213 -8.22 3.70 -9.00
C PHE A 213 -6.81 3.83 -9.55
N GLN A 214 -5.88 4.21 -8.68
CA GLN A 214 -4.47 4.39 -9.05
C GLN A 214 -3.78 3.04 -9.29
N SER A 215 -3.92 2.08 -8.38
CA SER A 215 -3.26 0.78 -8.49
C SER A 215 -3.76 -0.01 -9.69
N SER A 216 -5.08 0.00 -9.97
CA SER A 216 -5.66 -0.64 -11.15
C SER A 216 -5.13 -0.02 -12.47
N LEU A 217 -5.03 1.30 -12.53
CA LEU A 217 -4.48 1.97 -13.71
C LEU A 217 -3.02 1.58 -13.94
N LEU A 218 -2.22 1.58 -12.87
CA LEU A 218 -0.80 1.23 -12.96
C LEU A 218 -0.59 -0.21 -13.43
N THR A 219 -1.26 -1.16 -12.79
CA THR A 219 -1.10 -2.60 -13.12
C THR A 219 -1.58 -2.90 -14.53
N SER A 220 -2.70 -2.33 -14.97
CA SER A 220 -3.24 -2.54 -16.29
C SER A 220 -2.39 -1.88 -17.39
N VAL A 221 -1.85 -0.68 -17.15
CA VAL A 221 -0.93 -0.03 -18.09
C VAL A 221 0.40 -0.78 -18.19
N MET A 222 0.92 -1.31 -17.08
CA MET A 222 2.12 -2.15 -17.08
C MET A 222 1.94 -3.41 -17.93
N TYR A 223 0.79 -4.03 -17.87
CA TYR A 223 0.53 -5.33 -18.51
C TYR A 223 -0.02 -5.21 -19.92
N HIS A 224 -1.03 -4.35 -20.14
CA HIS A 224 -1.77 -4.22 -21.40
C HIS A 224 -1.58 -2.89 -22.12
N SER A 225 -0.91 -1.91 -21.54
CA SER A 225 -0.84 -0.54 -22.06
C SER A 225 -2.22 0.12 -22.24
N LYS A 226 -3.21 -0.29 -21.44
CA LYS A 226 -4.60 0.21 -21.46
C LYS A 226 -5.09 0.55 -20.07
N ALA A 227 -6.02 1.51 -19.97
CA ALA A 227 -6.76 1.74 -18.74
C ALA A 227 -7.71 0.55 -18.45
N PRO A 228 -7.87 0.12 -17.20
CA PRO A 228 -8.73 -1.00 -16.84
C PRO A 228 -10.22 -0.64 -16.82
N TYR A 229 -10.55 0.63 -16.97
CA TYR A 229 -11.90 1.18 -16.93
C TYR A 229 -12.11 2.25 -18.00
N LYS A 230 -13.34 2.37 -18.50
CA LYS A 230 -13.75 3.42 -19.45
C LYS A 230 -14.14 4.71 -18.69
N LYS A 231 -14.81 4.55 -17.54
CA LYS A 231 -15.33 5.65 -16.73
C LYS A 231 -15.01 5.48 -15.25
N LEU A 232 -14.62 6.58 -14.60
CA LEU A 232 -14.52 6.68 -13.15
C LEU A 232 -15.66 7.55 -12.61
N VAL A 233 -16.46 6.97 -11.73
CA VAL A 233 -17.47 7.68 -10.95
C VAL A 233 -16.97 7.77 -9.53
N THR A 234 -16.77 8.99 -9.05
CA THR A 234 -16.26 9.26 -7.71
C THR A 234 -17.33 9.96 -6.89
N HIS A 235 -17.53 9.48 -5.68
CA HIS A 235 -18.43 10.10 -4.72
C HIS A 235 -17.68 10.66 -3.51
N GLY A 236 -18.32 11.59 -2.78
CA GLY A 236 -17.84 12.09 -1.51
C GLY A 236 -18.05 11.09 -0.38
N PHE A 237 -17.67 11.48 0.83
CA PHE A 237 -17.88 10.67 2.03
C PHE A 237 -19.28 10.91 2.62
N VAL A 238 -19.78 9.89 3.30
CA VAL A 238 -20.88 10.03 4.21
C VAL A 238 -20.33 10.38 5.60
N LEU A 239 -20.69 11.55 6.09
CA LEU A 239 -20.27 12.11 7.36
C LEU A 239 -21.40 12.01 8.39
N ASP A 240 -21.10 12.10 9.67
CA ASP A 240 -22.13 12.22 10.70
C ASP A 240 -22.86 13.57 10.63
N SER A 241 -23.85 13.78 11.48
CA SER A 241 -24.62 15.03 11.53
C SER A 241 -23.77 16.28 11.80
N ASN A 242 -22.62 16.12 12.46
CA ASN A 242 -21.65 17.18 12.77
C ASN A 242 -20.65 17.43 11.62
N GLY A 243 -20.67 16.59 10.57
CA GLY A 243 -19.73 16.67 9.47
C GLY A 243 -18.39 16.00 9.77
N GLN A 244 -18.35 15.08 10.74
CA GLN A 244 -17.16 14.29 11.07
C GLN A 244 -17.19 12.93 10.37
N LYS A 245 -16.02 12.43 10.00
CA LYS A 245 -15.89 11.08 9.43
C LYS A 245 -16.35 10.04 10.44
N MET A 246 -17.27 9.16 10.02
CA MET A 246 -17.76 8.09 10.86
C MET A 246 -16.69 7.05 11.13
N SER A 247 -16.54 6.63 12.39
CA SER A 247 -15.66 5.54 12.79
C SER A 247 -16.21 4.80 14.00
N LYS A 248 -15.94 3.49 14.08
CA LYS A 248 -16.32 2.67 15.24
C LYS A 248 -15.68 3.18 16.54
N SER A 249 -14.47 3.70 16.47
CA SER A 249 -13.75 4.23 17.62
C SER A 249 -14.32 5.52 18.19
N LEU A 250 -15.00 6.33 17.35
CA LEU A 250 -15.69 7.55 17.78
C LEU A 250 -17.16 7.28 18.18
N GLY A 251 -17.68 6.10 17.88
CA GLY A 251 -19.07 5.75 18.19
C GLY A 251 -20.12 6.56 17.41
N ASN A 252 -19.73 7.22 16.33
CA ASN A 252 -20.60 8.10 15.52
C ASN A 252 -21.07 7.45 14.21
N VAL A 253 -21.00 6.12 14.12
CA VAL A 253 -21.46 5.39 12.93
C VAL A 253 -22.98 5.37 12.88
N VAL A 254 -23.57 5.82 11.76
CA VAL A 254 -25.00 5.69 11.46
C VAL A 254 -25.21 4.37 10.72
N ASP A 255 -25.86 3.42 11.39
CA ASP A 255 -26.17 2.13 10.79
C ASP A 255 -27.38 2.25 9.86
N PRO A 256 -27.29 1.91 8.58
CA PRO A 256 -28.41 1.94 7.65
C PRO A 256 -29.60 1.08 8.08
N LEU A 257 -29.37 -0.04 8.78
CA LEU A 257 -30.44 -0.89 9.28
C LEU A 257 -31.25 -0.20 10.39
N ASP A 258 -30.60 0.56 11.26
CA ASP A 258 -31.30 1.31 12.31
C ASP A 258 -32.08 2.49 11.73
N VAL A 259 -31.50 3.17 10.72
CA VAL A 259 -32.25 4.19 9.96
C VAL A 259 -33.48 3.60 9.29
N SER A 260 -33.31 2.43 8.66
CA SER A 260 -34.42 1.72 8.00
C SER A 260 -35.54 1.32 8.97
N LYS A 261 -35.19 0.87 10.19
CA LYS A 261 -36.20 0.58 11.25
C LYS A 261 -36.91 1.83 11.71
N LYS A 262 -36.22 2.96 11.84
CA LYS A 262 -36.77 4.21 12.36
C LYS A 262 -37.58 4.98 11.33
N TYR A 263 -37.13 5.03 10.09
CA TYR A 263 -37.70 5.89 9.03
C TYR A 263 -38.25 5.14 7.82
N ASN A 264 -38.14 3.82 7.74
CA ASN A 264 -38.38 2.99 6.56
C ASN A 264 -37.23 3.01 5.54
N THR A 265 -37.05 1.89 4.84
CA THR A 265 -36.03 1.69 3.83
C THR A 265 -36.18 2.63 2.63
N ASP A 266 -37.42 2.93 2.21
CA ASP A 266 -37.66 3.81 1.07
C ASP A 266 -37.30 5.25 1.38
N VAL A 267 -37.53 5.72 2.61
CA VAL A 267 -37.05 7.03 3.06
C VAL A 267 -35.54 7.13 3.01
N LEU A 268 -34.82 6.11 3.51
CA LEU A 268 -33.37 6.07 3.42
C LEU A 268 -32.88 6.16 1.96
N ARG A 269 -33.45 5.36 1.07
CA ARG A 269 -33.08 5.32 -0.37
C ARG A 269 -33.40 6.66 -1.06
N LEU A 270 -34.58 7.23 -0.84
CA LEU A 270 -34.96 8.53 -1.42
C LEU A 270 -34.06 9.65 -0.91
N SER A 271 -33.73 9.67 0.39
CA SER A 271 -32.84 10.66 0.98
C SER A 271 -31.45 10.61 0.34
N LEU A 272 -30.91 9.41 0.12
CA LEU A 272 -29.60 9.25 -0.56
C LEU A 272 -29.65 9.65 -2.04
N LEU A 273 -30.76 9.43 -2.72
CA LEU A 273 -30.97 9.85 -4.11
C LEU A 273 -31.18 11.35 -4.28
N SER A 274 -31.62 12.05 -3.22
CA SER A 274 -31.86 13.49 -3.25
C SER A 274 -30.62 14.36 -3.06
N VAL A 275 -29.51 13.78 -2.64
CA VAL A 275 -28.26 14.52 -2.34
C VAL A 275 -27.29 14.54 -3.52
N ASP A 276 -26.43 15.55 -3.56
CA ASP A 276 -25.31 15.59 -4.50
C ASP A 276 -24.19 14.67 -4.03
N TYR A 277 -24.16 13.47 -4.58
CA TYR A 277 -23.18 12.44 -4.24
C TYR A 277 -21.73 12.81 -4.58
N VAL A 278 -21.53 13.82 -5.42
CA VAL A 278 -20.17 14.28 -5.80
C VAL A 278 -19.44 14.91 -4.60
N ASN A 279 -20.20 15.50 -3.68
CA ASN A 279 -19.71 16.13 -2.45
C ASN A 279 -19.92 15.22 -1.23
N ASP A 280 -19.28 15.60 -0.12
CA ASP A 280 -19.51 14.93 1.16
C ASP A 280 -20.94 15.20 1.64
N VAL A 281 -21.60 14.18 2.17
CA VAL A 281 -23.00 14.22 2.59
C VAL A 281 -23.07 14.00 4.10
N LYS A 282 -23.73 14.93 4.81
CA LYS A 282 -24.02 14.75 6.24
C LYS A 282 -25.26 13.87 6.41
N MET A 283 -25.09 12.76 7.13
CA MET A 283 -26.17 11.84 7.43
C MET A 283 -26.67 12.05 8.86
N GLY A 284 -27.94 12.31 9.00
CA GLY A 284 -28.62 12.51 10.28
C GLY A 284 -30.12 12.71 10.12
N ASP A 285 -30.82 12.85 11.23
CA ASP A 285 -32.29 12.99 11.28
C ASP A 285 -32.86 14.09 10.36
N GLY A 286 -32.08 15.17 10.14
CA GLY A 286 -32.47 16.25 9.24
C GLY A 286 -32.61 15.81 7.78
N LEU A 287 -31.76 14.87 7.32
CA LEU A 287 -31.84 14.34 5.96
C LEU A 287 -33.05 13.43 5.75
N PHE A 288 -33.50 12.71 6.79
CA PHE A 288 -34.57 11.73 6.70
C PHE A 288 -35.97 12.33 6.96
N LYS A 289 -36.06 13.58 7.43
CA LYS A 289 -37.30 14.28 7.73
C LYS A 289 -37.75 15.28 6.66
N THR A 290 -36.87 15.55 5.70
CA THR A 290 -37.15 16.41 4.55
C THR A 290 -37.86 15.64 3.45
#